data_747c817e58b767679434d2e8c1ebd98d
#
_entry.id   747c817e58b767679434d2e8c1ebd98d
#
_cell.length_a   1.000
_cell.length_b   1.000
_cell.length_c   1.000
_cell.angle_alpha   90.00
_cell.angle_beta   90.00
_cell.angle_gamma   90.00
#
_symmetry.space_group_name_H-M   'P 1'
#
loop_
_entity.id
_entity.type
_entity.pdbx_description
1 polymer ?
#
loop_
_entity_poly.entity_id
_entity_poly.type
_entity_poly.pdbx_seq_one_letter_code
_entity_poly.pdbx_strand_id
1 'polypeptide(L)'
;ECQRLGLEVIACDRYANAPAMQVAHRSYVIDMLDGNALEEVITKEQPTYVVPEIEAIATGKLVELEEKGLNVVPTAKATRLTMNREGIRRLAAEELELTTSPYRFADNFEDFKAAVE
;
A
#
# COMPACT_ATOMS: atom_id res chain seq x y z
N GLU A 1 8.11 13.40 10.89
CA GLU A 1 7.81 12.98 12.28
C GLU A 1 8.75 11.85 12.74
N CYS A 2 8.98 10.81 11.95
CA CYS A 2 9.91 9.73 12.32
C CYS A 2 11.29 10.24 12.75
N GLN A 3 11.84 11.22 12.05
CA GLN A 3 13.11 11.85 12.41
C GLN A 3 13.07 12.56 13.77
N ARG A 4 11.93 13.15 14.14
CA ARG A 4 11.77 13.73 15.49
C ARG A 4 11.86 12.67 16.59
N LEU A 5 11.53 11.43 16.27
CA LEU A 5 11.64 10.28 17.16
C LEU A 5 13.03 9.61 17.10
N GLY A 6 13.98 10.21 16.39
CA GLY A 6 15.34 9.68 16.25
C GLY A 6 15.47 8.50 15.30
N LEU A 7 14.48 8.27 14.44
CA LEU A 7 14.50 7.17 13.47
C LEU A 7 15.20 7.59 12.18
N GLU A 8 16.00 6.70 11.62
CA GLU A 8 16.52 6.84 10.26
C GLU A 8 15.40 6.59 9.25
N VAL A 9 15.30 7.44 8.23
CA VAL A 9 14.22 7.39 7.24
C VAL A 9 14.80 7.20 5.85
N ILE A 10 14.33 6.17 5.16
CA ILE A 10 14.58 5.91 3.75
C ILE A 10 13.27 6.12 2.99
N ALA A 11 13.29 6.91 1.92
CA ALA A 11 12.12 7.19 1.11
C ALA A 11 12.24 6.54 -0.27
N CYS A 12 11.18 5.89 -0.73
CA CYS A 12 11.06 5.37 -2.09
C CYS A 12 9.89 6.06 -2.80
N ASP A 13 10.09 6.41 -4.04
CA ASP A 13 9.04 6.94 -4.91
C ASP A 13 9.39 6.67 -6.38
N ARG A 14 8.40 6.80 -7.28
CA ARG A 14 8.57 6.60 -8.72
C ARG A 14 9.29 7.75 -9.44
N TYR A 15 9.46 8.90 -8.81
CA TYR A 15 10.11 10.07 -9.40
C TYR A 15 11.08 10.74 -8.42
N ALA A 16 12.09 11.39 -8.95
CA ALA A 16 13.10 12.06 -8.16
C ALA A 16 12.55 13.32 -7.45
N ASN A 17 13.13 13.63 -6.30
CA ASN A 17 12.76 14.80 -5.49
C ASN A 17 11.31 14.80 -4.99
N ALA A 18 10.69 13.62 -4.85
CA ALA A 18 9.40 13.49 -4.17
C ALA A 18 9.47 14.12 -2.76
N PRO A 19 8.37 14.64 -2.21
CA PRO A 19 8.39 15.40 -0.95
C PRO A 19 9.09 14.67 0.20
N ALA A 20 8.83 13.37 0.38
CA ALA A 20 9.48 12.58 1.42
C ALA A 20 11.00 12.43 1.19
N MET A 21 11.44 12.36 -0.07
CA MET A 21 12.87 12.23 -0.41
C MET A 21 13.67 13.46 -0.01
N GLN A 22 13.05 14.64 -0.01
CA GLN A 22 13.74 15.90 0.32
C GLN A 22 14.15 16.00 1.79
N VAL A 23 13.52 15.21 2.64
CA VAL A 23 13.77 15.20 4.09
C VAL A 23 14.28 13.84 4.60
N ALA A 24 14.24 12.80 3.78
CA ALA A 24 14.76 11.48 4.15
C ALA A 24 16.30 11.49 4.24
N HIS A 25 16.87 10.57 5.00
CA HIS A 25 18.31 10.37 5.09
C HIS A 25 18.90 9.75 3.81
N ARG A 26 18.13 8.85 3.18
CA ARG A 26 18.41 8.24 1.86
C ARG A 26 17.14 8.12 1.06
N SER A 27 17.25 8.03 -0.25
CA SER A 27 16.12 7.87 -1.14
C SER A 27 16.42 7.02 -2.36
N TYR A 28 15.39 6.36 -2.88
CA TYR A 28 15.45 5.53 -4.07
C TYR A 28 14.31 5.87 -5.02
N VAL A 29 14.65 6.07 -6.30
CA VAL A 29 13.65 6.20 -7.36
C VAL A 29 13.46 4.81 -7.96
N ILE A 30 12.29 4.23 -7.78
CA ILE A 30 11.94 2.89 -8.28
C ILE A 30 10.51 2.88 -8.83
N ASP A 31 10.22 1.95 -9.71
CA ASP A 31 8.82 1.63 -9.99
C ASP A 31 8.23 0.93 -8.77
N MET A 32 7.32 1.60 -8.07
CA MET A 32 6.69 1.09 -6.84
C MET A 32 5.80 -0.14 -7.09
N LEU A 33 5.41 -0.40 -8.35
CA LEU A 33 4.65 -1.58 -8.74
C LEU A 33 5.56 -2.77 -9.11
N ASP A 34 6.86 -2.54 -9.31
CA ASP A 34 7.84 -3.60 -9.48
C ASP A 34 8.24 -4.20 -8.12
N GLY A 35 7.71 -5.38 -7.83
CA GLY A 35 8.00 -6.10 -6.60
C GLY A 35 9.47 -6.46 -6.43
N ASN A 36 10.22 -6.69 -7.52
CA ASN A 36 11.64 -7.02 -7.45
C ASN A 36 12.47 -5.79 -7.08
N ALA A 37 12.19 -4.64 -7.71
CA ALA A 37 12.85 -3.38 -7.36
C ALA A 37 12.59 -2.99 -5.91
N LEU A 38 11.37 -3.22 -5.41
CA LEU A 38 11.02 -3.00 -4.01
C LEU A 38 11.79 -3.95 -3.07
N GLU A 39 11.85 -5.24 -3.39
CA GLU A 39 12.60 -6.24 -2.62
C GLU A 39 14.11 -5.94 -2.58
N GLU A 40 14.70 -5.48 -3.69
CA GLU A 40 16.10 -5.07 -3.74
C GLU A 40 16.42 -3.95 -2.76
N VAL A 41 15.59 -2.91 -2.71
CA VAL A 41 15.78 -1.80 -1.76
C VAL A 41 15.61 -2.28 -0.32
N ILE A 42 14.58 -3.08 -0.04
CA ILE A 42 14.34 -3.63 1.30
C ILE A 42 15.51 -4.51 1.75
N THR A 43 16.02 -5.36 0.85
CA THR A 43 17.15 -6.24 1.13
C THR A 43 18.44 -5.45 1.38
N LYS A 44 18.66 -4.38 0.63
CA LYS A 44 19.85 -3.52 0.78
C LYS A 44 19.82 -2.72 2.08
N GLU A 45 18.68 -2.13 2.41
CA GLU A 45 18.56 -1.21 3.54
C GLU A 45 18.21 -1.92 4.86
N GLN A 46 17.67 -3.13 4.80
CA GLN A 46 17.25 -3.94 5.95
C GLN A 46 16.47 -3.12 7.00
N PRO A 47 15.40 -2.44 6.60
CA PRO A 47 14.66 -1.56 7.49
C PRO A 47 14.01 -2.34 8.62
N THR A 48 13.92 -1.74 9.81
CA THR A 48 13.18 -2.31 10.93
C THR A 48 11.67 -2.34 10.65
N TYR A 49 11.18 -1.34 9.91
CA TYR A 49 9.78 -1.20 9.51
C TYR A 49 9.67 -0.72 8.08
N VAL A 50 8.70 -1.26 7.35
CA VAL A 50 8.25 -0.74 6.05
C VAL A 50 6.87 -0.13 6.23
N VAL A 51 6.72 1.12 5.80
CA VAL A 51 5.46 1.88 5.94
C VAL A 51 4.94 2.21 4.55
N PRO A 52 4.01 1.41 4.01
CA PRO A 52 3.34 1.73 2.76
C PRO A 52 2.37 2.90 2.97
N GLU A 53 2.45 3.91 2.12
CA GLU A 53 1.61 5.11 2.23
C GLU A 53 0.78 5.32 0.97
N ILE A 54 1.40 5.17 -0.19
CA ILE A 54 0.73 5.39 -1.47
C ILE A 54 -0.03 4.15 -1.95
N GLU A 55 -1.07 4.33 -2.75
CA GLU A 55 -1.93 3.23 -3.24
C GLU A 55 -1.29 2.41 -4.38
N ALA A 56 -0.29 2.92 -5.08
CA ALA A 56 0.38 2.25 -6.20
C ALA A 56 1.67 1.56 -5.76
N ILE A 57 1.54 0.47 -5.02
CA ILE A 57 2.65 -0.35 -4.48
C ILE A 57 2.43 -1.82 -4.82
N ALA A 58 3.52 -2.57 -4.98
CA ALA A 58 3.52 -4.02 -5.15
C ALA A 58 3.11 -4.75 -3.85
N THR A 59 1.84 -4.63 -3.45
CA THR A 59 1.33 -5.20 -2.19
C THR A 59 1.47 -6.71 -2.09
N GLY A 60 1.41 -7.45 -3.22
CA GLY A 60 1.67 -8.88 -3.24
C GLY A 60 3.08 -9.22 -2.74
N LYS A 61 4.08 -8.46 -3.18
CA LYS A 61 5.46 -8.63 -2.71
C LYS A 61 5.61 -8.27 -1.23
N LEU A 62 4.93 -7.24 -0.74
CA LEU A 62 4.95 -6.92 0.70
C LEU A 62 4.37 -8.04 1.55
N VAL A 63 3.29 -8.72 1.09
CA VAL A 63 2.74 -9.90 1.78
C VAL A 63 3.78 -11.02 1.85
N GLU A 64 4.44 -11.35 0.72
CA GLU A 64 5.49 -12.38 0.70
C GLU A 64 6.64 -12.07 1.66
N LEU A 65 7.06 -10.81 1.73
CA LEU A 65 8.15 -10.38 2.60
C LEU A 65 7.73 -10.33 4.08
N GLU A 66 6.48 -9.94 4.36
CA GLU A 66 5.92 -9.99 5.71
C GLU A 66 5.85 -11.43 6.25
N GLU A 67 5.46 -12.40 5.41
CA GLU A 67 5.50 -13.83 5.75
C GLU A 67 6.93 -14.34 6.04
N LYS A 68 7.95 -13.69 5.48
CA LYS A 68 9.36 -13.97 5.75
C LYS A 68 9.93 -13.21 6.95
N GLY A 69 9.10 -12.43 7.65
CA GLY A 69 9.47 -11.72 8.88
C GLY A 69 9.72 -10.22 8.73
N LEU A 70 9.44 -9.61 7.58
CA LEU A 70 9.50 -8.17 7.42
C LEU A 70 8.36 -7.50 8.23
N ASN A 71 8.67 -6.46 8.97
CA ASN A 71 7.65 -5.69 9.68
C ASN A 71 7.03 -4.63 8.75
N VAL A 72 5.80 -4.84 8.33
CA VAL A 72 5.03 -3.89 7.51
C VAL A 72 3.95 -3.24 8.37
N VAL A 73 3.87 -1.91 8.35
CA VAL A 73 2.93 -1.13 9.20
C VAL A 73 2.23 -0.06 8.36
N PRO A 74 0.89 -0.13 8.19
CA PRO A 74 -0.01 -1.22 8.60
C PRO A 74 0.35 -2.53 7.89
N THR A 75 -0.17 -3.65 8.35
CA THR A 75 0.19 -4.97 7.78
C THR A 75 -0.01 -4.99 6.26
N ALA A 76 0.80 -5.78 5.56
CA ALA A 76 0.69 -5.89 4.10
C ALA A 76 -0.71 -6.33 3.65
N LYS A 77 -1.38 -7.19 4.44
CA LYS A 77 -2.77 -7.60 4.21
C LYS A 77 -3.73 -6.41 4.33
N ALA A 78 -3.61 -5.59 5.38
CA ALA A 78 -4.45 -4.41 5.57
C ALA A 78 -4.24 -3.41 4.43
N THR A 79 -2.97 -3.13 4.07
CA THR A 79 -2.61 -2.28 2.94
C THR A 79 -3.26 -2.77 1.64
N ARG A 80 -3.16 -4.05 1.34
CA ARG A 80 -3.76 -4.66 0.14
C ARG A 80 -5.28 -4.52 0.12
N LEU A 81 -5.94 -4.70 1.26
CA LEU A 81 -7.41 -4.56 1.36
C LEU A 81 -7.85 -3.12 1.15
N THR A 82 -7.17 -2.14 1.75
CA THR A 82 -7.53 -0.72 1.61
C THR A 82 -7.33 -0.20 0.18
N MET A 83 -6.40 -0.78 -0.57
CA MET A 83 -6.19 -0.46 -1.99
C MET A 83 -7.26 -1.06 -2.91
N ASN A 84 -7.94 -2.11 -2.49
CA ASN A 84 -9.01 -2.75 -3.24
C ASN A 84 -10.35 -2.20 -2.78
N ARG A 85 -10.93 -1.29 -3.55
CA ARG A 85 -12.22 -0.63 -3.22
C ARG A 85 -13.38 -1.62 -3.08
N GLU A 86 -13.42 -2.67 -3.89
CA GLU A 86 -14.38 -3.74 -3.74
C GLU A 86 -14.10 -4.57 -2.48
N GLY A 87 -12.85 -5.00 -2.31
CA GLY A 87 -12.44 -5.82 -1.17
C GLY A 87 -12.75 -5.18 0.18
N ILE A 88 -12.45 -3.88 0.35
CA ILE A 88 -12.76 -3.19 1.61
C ILE A 88 -14.27 -3.00 1.82
N ARG A 89 -15.06 -2.82 0.75
CA ARG A 89 -16.52 -2.74 0.84
C ARG A 89 -17.12 -4.06 1.30
N ARG A 90 -16.68 -5.16 0.68
CA ARG A 90 -17.15 -6.50 1.06
C ARG A 90 -16.76 -6.84 2.49
N LEU A 91 -15.50 -6.59 2.87
CA LEU A 91 -15.06 -6.79 4.23
C LEU A 91 -15.94 -6.03 5.23
N ALA A 92 -16.17 -4.74 5.00
CA ALA A 92 -16.93 -3.90 5.90
C ALA A 92 -18.41 -4.32 6.00
N ALA A 93 -19.06 -4.52 4.86
CA ALA A 93 -20.50 -4.74 4.82
C ALA A 93 -20.90 -6.22 5.01
N GLU A 94 -20.14 -7.16 4.43
CA GLU A 94 -20.54 -8.56 4.32
C GLU A 94 -19.88 -9.43 5.40
N GLU A 95 -18.64 -9.10 5.83
CA GLU A 95 -17.94 -9.89 6.86
C GLU A 95 -18.03 -9.27 8.26
N LEU A 96 -17.89 -7.94 8.35
CA LEU A 96 -17.91 -7.22 9.63
C LEU A 96 -19.28 -6.63 9.97
N GLU A 97 -20.24 -6.76 9.07
CA GLU A 97 -21.63 -6.26 9.24
C GLU A 97 -21.72 -4.78 9.64
N LEU A 98 -20.73 -3.98 9.21
CA LEU A 98 -20.70 -2.54 9.50
C LEU A 98 -21.69 -1.81 8.60
N THR A 99 -22.32 -0.77 9.15
CA THR A 99 -23.18 0.11 8.36
C THR A 99 -22.36 0.85 7.30
N THR A 100 -22.69 0.64 6.03
CA THR A 100 -22.06 1.31 4.88
C THR A 100 -23.11 2.02 4.04
N SER A 101 -22.68 2.94 3.18
CA SER A 101 -23.57 3.45 2.13
C SER A 101 -23.98 2.29 1.21
N PRO A 102 -25.18 2.31 0.63
CA PRO A 102 -25.58 1.36 -0.41
C PRO A 102 -24.56 1.37 -1.56
N TYR A 103 -24.22 0.22 -2.08
CA TYR A 103 -23.27 0.08 -3.17
C TYR A 103 -23.67 -1.04 -4.12
N ARG A 104 -23.18 -0.94 -5.35
CA ARG A 104 -23.23 -2.01 -6.36
C ARG A 104 -21.89 -2.05 -7.07
N PHE A 105 -21.47 -3.22 -7.47
CA PHE A 105 -20.32 -3.44 -8.34
C PHE A 105 -20.80 -3.59 -9.78
N ALA A 106 -20.02 -3.08 -10.72
CA ALA A 106 -20.32 -3.15 -12.13
C ALA A 106 -19.01 -3.48 -12.88
N ASP A 107 -19.01 -4.59 -13.62
CA ASP A 107 -17.86 -5.05 -14.38
C ASP A 107 -17.88 -4.58 -15.85
N ASN A 108 -19.03 -4.02 -16.27
CA ASN A 108 -19.22 -3.51 -17.63
C ASN A 108 -20.22 -2.35 -17.63
N PHE A 109 -20.40 -1.73 -18.82
CA PHE A 109 -21.27 -0.58 -18.96
C PHE A 109 -22.75 -0.88 -18.70
N GLU A 110 -23.23 -2.07 -19.06
CA GLU A 110 -24.64 -2.45 -18.87
C GLU A 110 -24.93 -2.64 -17.38
N ASP A 111 -24.04 -3.28 -16.62
CA ASP A 111 -24.18 -3.42 -15.18
C ASP A 111 -24.13 -2.04 -14.49
N PHE A 112 -23.23 -1.15 -14.95
CA PHE A 112 -23.19 0.22 -14.42
C PHE A 112 -24.48 0.97 -14.67
N LYS A 113 -25.06 0.88 -15.88
CA LYS A 113 -26.33 1.50 -16.23
C LYS A 113 -27.47 0.98 -15.35
N ALA A 114 -27.56 -0.34 -15.18
CA ALA A 114 -28.56 -0.96 -14.32
C ALA A 114 -28.41 -0.62 -12.82
N ALA A 115 -27.19 -0.22 -12.41
CA ALA A 115 -26.92 0.17 -11.03
C ALA A 115 -27.34 1.62 -10.72
N VAL A 116 -27.44 2.48 -11.76
CA VAL A 116 -27.75 3.91 -11.64
C VAL A 116 -29.26 4.19 -11.84
N GLU A 117 -29.98 3.35 -12.60
CA GLU A 117 -31.43 3.39 -12.76
C GLU A 117 -32.15 2.84 -11.51
#